data_b96880c27204172ea601fb758202497b
#
_entry.id   b96880c27204172ea601fb758202497b
#
_cell.length_a   1.000
_cell.length_b   1.000
_cell.length_c   1.000
_cell.angle_alpha   90.00
_cell.angle_beta   90.00
_cell.angle_gamma   90.00
#
_symmetry.space_group_name_H-M   'P 1'
#
loop_
_entity.id
_entity.type
_entity.pdbx_description
1 polymer ?
#
loop_
_entity_poly.entity_id
_entity_poly.type
_entity_poly.pdbx_seq_one_letter_code
_entity_poly.pdbx_strand_id
1 'polypeptide(L)'
;LRELGYDEELAEERAIAAMGEPDEVGRELNKQYPFRWLVAKWGAILLAVWILASVLFFSGEGTLGVWTGITERRVPNLRHHAGPSGGIIAAVYPKMEFTVGDDVVRIVRVCTYRSIPWGHLMAFVNFDSYDRRFMGVVGRKEMVLESQSGEKGEALIAGPFDWWNAGNGCVAIEPEDTYVTLRYDIYGESGSIQIPLPEGMAP
;
A
#
# COMPACT_ATOMS: atom_id res chain seq x y z
N LEU A 1 53.67 32.80 -7.87
CA LEU A 1 55.08 32.94 -7.50
C LEU A 1 56.01 32.60 -8.68
N ARG A 2 55.71 31.58 -9.54
CA ARG A 2 56.48 31.29 -10.81
C ARG A 2 56.47 32.48 -11.77
N GLU A 3 55.36 33.20 -11.89
CA GLU A 3 55.25 34.42 -12.72
C GLU A 3 56.10 35.59 -12.21
N LEU A 4 56.54 35.54 -10.96
CA LEU A 4 57.40 36.51 -10.32
C LEU A 4 58.89 36.16 -10.40
N GLY A 5 59.27 35.07 -11.17
CA GLY A 5 60.66 34.70 -11.43
C GLY A 5 61.36 33.97 -10.30
N TYR A 6 60.60 33.38 -9.37
CA TYR A 6 61.17 32.51 -8.33
C TYR A 6 61.48 31.10 -8.87
N ASP A 7 62.60 30.55 -8.43
CA ASP A 7 62.97 29.16 -8.73
C ASP A 7 61.93 28.20 -8.12
N GLU A 8 61.73 27.04 -8.70
CA GLU A 8 60.65 26.10 -8.38
C GLU A 8 60.69 25.66 -6.91
N GLU A 9 61.86 25.37 -6.38
CA GLU A 9 62.06 25.00 -4.96
C GLU A 9 61.73 26.16 -4.01
N LEU A 10 62.16 27.40 -4.31
CA LEU A 10 61.88 28.57 -3.54
C LEU A 10 60.38 28.98 -3.60
N ALA A 11 59.72 28.71 -4.72
CA ALA A 11 58.28 28.97 -4.87
C ALA A 11 57.46 27.99 -4.05
N GLU A 12 57.89 26.72 -3.98
CA GLU A 12 57.20 25.69 -3.16
C GLU A 12 57.41 25.94 -1.66
N GLU A 13 58.66 26.25 -1.24
CA GLU A 13 58.95 26.55 0.15
C GLU A 13 58.17 27.78 0.68
N ARG A 14 58.07 28.85 -0.15
CA ARG A 14 57.29 30.03 0.18
C ARG A 14 55.78 29.78 0.15
N ALA A 15 55.28 28.90 -0.73
CA ALA A 15 53.89 28.51 -0.78
C ALA A 15 53.52 27.72 0.49
N ILE A 16 54.39 26.81 0.91
CA ILE A 16 54.21 26.02 2.18
C ILE A 16 54.25 26.96 3.38
N ALA A 17 55.24 27.87 3.43
CA ALA A 17 55.36 28.86 4.51
C ALA A 17 54.15 29.85 4.56
N ALA A 18 53.57 30.17 3.41
CA ALA A 18 52.38 31.02 3.33
C ALA A 18 51.07 30.28 3.74
N MET A 19 51.06 28.96 3.71
CA MET A 19 49.92 28.17 4.19
C MET A 19 49.80 28.10 5.71
N GLY A 20 50.85 28.51 6.44
CA GLY A 20 50.88 28.47 7.91
C GLY A 20 51.13 27.07 8.47
N GLU A 21 51.24 26.96 9.78
CA GLU A 21 51.41 25.66 10.43
C GLU A 21 50.13 24.80 10.32
N PRO A 22 50.25 23.49 10.05
CA PRO A 22 49.11 22.60 9.93
C PRO A 22 48.14 22.66 11.08
N ASP A 23 48.66 22.88 12.29
CA ASP A 23 47.86 23.03 13.52
C ASP A 23 47.07 24.34 13.58
N GLU A 24 47.54 25.39 12.93
CA GLU A 24 46.87 26.69 12.86
C GLU A 24 45.70 26.66 11.86
N VAL A 25 45.96 26.06 10.70
CA VAL A 25 44.93 25.80 9.68
C VAL A 25 43.85 24.86 10.23
N GLY A 26 44.27 23.82 10.96
CA GLY A 26 43.33 22.91 11.63
C GLY A 26 42.46 23.58 12.68
N ARG A 27 43.01 24.52 13.44
CA ARG A 27 42.23 25.32 14.43
C ARG A 27 41.27 26.30 13.75
N GLU A 28 41.63 26.94 12.66
CA GLU A 28 40.72 27.84 11.92
C GLU A 28 39.60 27.08 11.22
N LEU A 29 39.89 25.95 10.60
CA LEU A 29 38.88 25.03 10.04
C LEU A 29 37.91 24.55 11.11
N ASN A 30 38.40 24.18 12.29
CA ASN A 30 37.56 23.73 13.41
C ASN A 30 36.69 24.85 13.99
N LYS A 31 37.11 26.15 13.85
CA LYS A 31 36.26 27.30 14.19
C LYS A 31 35.13 27.50 13.19
N GLN A 32 35.39 27.34 11.90
CA GLN A 32 34.39 27.51 10.83
C GLN A 32 33.44 26.30 10.75
N TYR A 33 33.95 25.08 10.98
CA TYR A 33 33.21 23.83 10.92
C TYR A 33 33.44 23.01 12.21
N PRO A 34 32.88 23.45 13.34
CA PRO A 34 33.10 22.70 14.61
C PRO A 34 32.59 21.28 14.47
N PHE A 35 33.46 20.32 14.76
CA PHE A 35 33.16 18.89 14.69
C PHE A 35 31.84 18.53 15.41
N ARG A 36 31.54 19.25 16.50
CA ARG A 36 30.27 19.13 17.24
C ARG A 36 29.04 19.37 16.36
N TRP A 37 29.12 20.31 15.42
CA TRP A 37 28.03 20.63 14.51
C TRP A 37 27.85 19.53 13.45
N LEU A 38 28.95 18.95 12.96
CA LEU A 38 28.93 17.82 12.05
C LEU A 38 28.28 16.59 12.70
N VAL A 39 28.67 16.28 13.94
CA VAL A 39 28.08 15.19 14.74
C VAL A 39 26.60 15.44 14.99
N ALA A 40 26.21 16.66 15.34
CA ALA A 40 24.82 17.03 15.56
C ALA A 40 23.98 16.88 14.27
N LYS A 41 24.53 17.33 13.13
CA LYS A 41 23.87 17.20 11.80
C LYS A 41 23.65 15.73 11.44
N TRP A 42 24.69 14.91 11.52
CA TRP A 42 24.56 13.48 11.21
C TRP A 42 23.65 12.75 12.22
N GLY A 43 23.71 13.11 13.49
CA GLY A 43 22.80 12.60 14.52
C GLY A 43 21.33 12.95 14.22
N ALA A 44 21.06 14.19 13.81
CA ALA A 44 19.72 14.61 13.41
C ALA A 44 19.21 13.87 12.15
N ILE A 45 20.08 13.67 11.16
CA ILE A 45 19.74 12.90 9.95
C ILE A 45 19.43 11.45 10.31
N LEU A 46 20.26 10.79 11.12
CA LEU A 46 20.04 9.42 11.56
C LEU A 46 18.74 9.29 12.37
N LEU A 47 18.47 10.26 13.25
CA LEU A 47 17.23 10.28 14.02
C LEU A 47 16.01 10.45 13.11
N ALA A 48 16.07 11.35 12.12
CA ALA A 48 15.00 11.55 11.17
C ALA A 48 14.75 10.30 10.32
N VAL A 49 15.82 9.63 9.86
CA VAL A 49 15.71 8.36 9.12
C VAL A 49 15.14 7.27 10.02
N TRP A 50 15.55 7.21 11.28
CA TRP A 50 15.03 6.24 12.25
C TRP A 50 13.55 6.46 12.56
N ILE A 51 13.11 7.72 12.75
CA ILE A 51 11.70 8.08 12.94
C ILE A 51 10.90 7.72 11.69
N LEU A 52 11.38 8.09 10.50
CA LEU A 52 10.72 7.77 9.24
C LEU A 52 10.59 6.25 9.04
N ALA A 53 11.67 5.51 9.28
CA ALA A 53 11.66 4.06 9.26
C ALA A 53 10.65 3.50 10.28
N SER A 54 10.65 4.01 11.51
CA SER A 54 9.71 3.59 12.55
C SER A 54 8.27 3.83 12.13
N VAL A 55 7.95 5.00 11.57
CA VAL A 55 6.60 5.29 11.05
C VAL A 55 6.23 4.35 9.91
N LEU A 56 7.13 4.11 8.97
CA LEU A 56 6.86 3.21 7.84
C LEU A 56 6.75 1.73 8.25
N PHE A 57 7.48 1.32 9.29
CA PHE A 57 7.55 -0.08 9.71
C PHE A 57 6.62 -0.43 10.87
N PHE A 58 6.21 0.52 11.71
CA PHE A 58 5.41 0.27 12.91
C PHE A 58 4.01 0.91 12.87
N SER A 59 3.70 1.74 11.87
CA SER A 59 2.35 2.26 11.65
C SER A 59 1.52 1.26 10.85
N GLY A 60 0.65 0.56 11.51
CA GLY A 60 -0.13 -0.52 10.95
C GLY A 60 0.55 -1.87 11.17
N GLU A 61 -0.09 -2.98 10.96
CA GLU A 61 0.33 -4.35 11.29
C GLU A 61 1.77 -4.76 10.87
N GLY A 62 2.74 -3.93 11.20
CA GLY A 62 4.18 -4.19 11.06
C GLY A 62 4.74 -4.03 9.64
N THR A 63 6.03 -4.33 9.52
CA THR A 63 6.84 -4.32 8.28
C THR A 63 6.20 -5.01 7.09
N LEU A 64 5.23 -5.87 7.35
CA LEU A 64 4.48 -6.61 6.33
C LEU A 64 3.46 -5.72 5.60
N GLY A 65 2.86 -4.72 6.26
CA GLY A 65 1.81 -3.87 5.66
C GLY A 65 2.28 -3.09 4.44
N VAL A 66 3.43 -2.42 4.55
CA VAL A 66 3.99 -1.64 3.44
C VAL A 66 4.42 -2.55 2.28
N TRP A 67 5.11 -3.64 2.59
CA TRP A 67 5.55 -4.60 1.60
C TRP A 67 4.37 -5.31 0.94
N THR A 68 3.40 -5.74 1.74
CA THR A 68 2.14 -6.33 1.27
C THR A 68 1.39 -5.34 0.39
N GLY A 69 1.23 -4.08 0.83
CA GLY A 69 0.60 -3.02 0.05
C GLY A 69 1.24 -2.82 -1.32
N ILE A 70 2.56 -2.86 -1.42
CA ILE A 70 3.28 -2.73 -2.70
C ILE A 70 3.11 -3.97 -3.58
N THR A 71 3.18 -5.17 -3.00
CA THR A 71 3.14 -6.44 -3.75
C THR A 71 1.73 -6.80 -4.18
N GLU A 72 0.74 -6.67 -3.28
CA GLU A 72 -0.65 -7.01 -3.53
C GLU A 72 -1.34 -6.05 -4.51
N ARG A 73 -0.90 -4.79 -4.59
CA ARG A 73 -1.35 -3.87 -5.66
C ARG A 73 -1.05 -4.39 -7.06
N ARG A 74 0.05 -5.15 -7.23
CA ARG A 74 0.49 -5.66 -8.54
C ARG A 74 -0.12 -7.00 -8.89
N VAL A 75 -0.22 -7.89 -7.91
CA VAL A 75 -0.68 -9.27 -8.12
C VAL A 75 -1.68 -9.62 -7.03
N PRO A 76 -2.95 -9.86 -7.38
CA PRO A 76 -3.96 -10.26 -6.41
C PRO A 76 -3.58 -11.59 -5.75
N ASN A 77 -3.68 -11.64 -4.43
CA ASN A 77 -3.32 -12.80 -3.64
C ASN A 77 -4.43 -13.14 -2.64
N LEU A 78 -4.85 -14.39 -2.63
CA LEU A 78 -5.91 -14.85 -1.73
C LEU A 78 -5.46 -15.08 -0.27
N ARG A 79 -4.18 -14.95 0.03
CA ARG A 79 -3.65 -15.23 1.38
C ARG A 79 -4.29 -14.39 2.49
N HIS A 80 -4.68 -13.18 2.16
CA HIS A 80 -5.23 -12.22 3.12
C HIS A 80 -6.76 -12.13 3.07
N HIS A 81 -7.39 -12.97 2.25
CA HIS A 81 -8.84 -12.97 2.11
C HIS A 81 -9.48 -14.07 2.95
N ALA A 82 -10.58 -13.71 3.61
CA ALA A 82 -11.44 -14.69 4.27
C ALA A 82 -12.01 -15.69 3.25
N GLY A 83 -12.23 -16.91 3.68
CA GLY A 83 -12.98 -17.90 2.92
C GLY A 83 -14.46 -17.91 3.31
N PRO A 84 -15.34 -18.48 2.48
CA PRO A 84 -16.74 -18.69 2.84
C PRO A 84 -16.87 -19.72 3.99
N SER A 85 -17.93 -19.59 4.77
CA SER A 85 -18.23 -20.47 5.90
C SER A 85 -18.87 -21.81 5.49
N GLY A 86 -18.58 -22.31 4.28
CA GLY A 86 -19.17 -23.52 3.74
C GLY A 86 -18.34 -24.17 2.64
N GLY A 87 -18.79 -25.31 2.14
CA GLY A 87 -18.17 -25.97 1.00
C GLY A 87 -18.33 -25.15 -0.28
N ILE A 88 -17.22 -24.79 -0.93
CA ILE A 88 -17.24 -24.10 -2.22
C ILE A 88 -17.77 -25.06 -3.28
N ILE A 89 -18.82 -24.64 -4.01
CA ILE A 89 -19.41 -25.40 -5.12
C ILE A 89 -18.63 -25.07 -6.41
N ALA A 90 -18.46 -23.77 -6.69
CA ALA A 90 -17.72 -23.31 -7.85
C ALA A 90 -17.01 -21.98 -7.52
N ALA A 91 -15.93 -21.69 -8.24
CA ALA A 91 -15.18 -20.45 -8.09
C ALA A 91 -14.67 -19.93 -9.43
N VAL A 92 -14.68 -18.62 -9.59
CA VAL A 92 -14.10 -17.91 -10.74
C VAL A 92 -13.21 -16.76 -10.26
N TYR A 93 -12.20 -16.42 -11.05
CA TYR A 93 -11.24 -15.36 -10.78
C TYR A 93 -11.34 -14.29 -11.86
N PRO A 94 -12.35 -13.42 -11.79
CA PRO A 94 -12.55 -12.40 -12.79
C PRO A 94 -11.45 -11.33 -12.69
N LYS A 95 -10.95 -10.88 -13.84
CA LYS A 95 -10.01 -9.75 -13.89
C LYS A 95 -10.80 -8.45 -14.06
N MET A 96 -11.52 -8.07 -13.03
CA MET A 96 -12.44 -6.92 -13.06
C MET A 96 -12.07 -5.93 -11.98
N GLU A 97 -12.19 -4.65 -12.29
CA GLU A 97 -11.99 -3.57 -11.34
C GLU A 97 -12.91 -2.39 -11.64
N PHE A 98 -13.25 -1.62 -10.62
CA PHE A 98 -13.94 -0.34 -10.77
C PHE A 98 -13.34 0.69 -9.81
N THR A 99 -13.64 1.95 -10.04
CA THR A 99 -13.09 3.06 -9.24
C THR A 99 -14.19 3.76 -8.45
N VAL A 100 -13.83 4.16 -7.25
CA VAL A 100 -14.65 4.98 -6.36
C VAL A 100 -13.76 6.11 -5.86
N GLY A 101 -13.98 7.31 -6.39
CA GLY A 101 -13.06 8.42 -6.18
C GLY A 101 -11.63 8.09 -6.67
N ASP A 102 -10.66 8.23 -5.79
CA ASP A 102 -9.26 7.87 -6.08
C ASP A 102 -8.95 6.39 -5.84
N ASP A 103 -9.87 5.65 -5.24
CA ASP A 103 -9.66 4.25 -4.90
C ASP A 103 -10.08 3.31 -6.04
N VAL A 104 -9.33 2.24 -6.18
CA VAL A 104 -9.63 1.12 -7.08
C VAL A 104 -10.11 -0.05 -6.26
N VAL A 105 -11.24 -0.63 -6.62
CA VAL A 105 -11.75 -1.88 -6.09
C VAL A 105 -11.59 -2.95 -7.16
N ARG A 106 -10.79 -3.97 -6.87
CA ARG A 106 -10.47 -5.06 -7.79
C ARG A 106 -11.07 -6.37 -7.28
N ILE A 107 -11.84 -7.03 -8.12
CA ILE A 107 -12.43 -8.33 -7.78
C ILE A 107 -11.37 -9.42 -7.93
N VAL A 108 -11.12 -10.16 -6.86
CA VAL A 108 -10.07 -11.18 -6.80
C VAL A 108 -10.64 -12.57 -7.04
N ARG A 109 -11.75 -12.88 -6.37
CA ARG A 109 -12.42 -14.18 -6.47
C ARG A 109 -13.90 -14.04 -6.25
N VAL A 110 -14.68 -14.80 -7.00
CA VAL A 110 -16.11 -15.04 -6.76
C VAL A 110 -16.32 -16.52 -6.59
N CYS A 111 -16.99 -16.92 -5.56
CA CYS A 111 -17.35 -18.32 -5.37
C CYS A 111 -18.80 -18.46 -4.91
N THR A 112 -19.40 -19.56 -5.31
CA THR A 112 -20.70 -19.99 -4.82
C THR A 112 -20.50 -21.09 -3.78
N TYR A 113 -21.28 -21.04 -2.73
CA TYR A 113 -21.22 -22.02 -1.65
C TYR A 113 -22.59 -22.21 -1.02
N ARG A 114 -22.78 -23.33 -0.32
CA ARG A 114 -23.99 -23.57 0.45
C ARG A 114 -23.75 -23.23 1.93
N SER A 115 -24.52 -22.29 2.46
CA SER A 115 -24.43 -21.88 3.86
C SER A 115 -24.80 -23.06 4.80
N ILE A 116 -23.92 -23.35 5.77
CA ILE A 116 -24.07 -24.52 6.65
C ILE A 116 -25.30 -24.42 7.55
N PRO A 117 -25.68 -23.27 8.20
CA PRO A 117 -26.84 -23.32 9.08
C PRO A 117 -28.17 -23.36 8.34
N TRP A 118 -28.27 -22.75 7.14
CA TRP A 118 -29.56 -22.52 6.46
C TRP A 118 -29.71 -23.21 5.12
N GLY A 119 -28.66 -23.82 4.58
CA GLY A 119 -28.71 -24.52 3.30
C GLY A 119 -28.91 -23.63 2.08
N HIS A 120 -28.99 -22.31 2.25
CA HIS A 120 -29.16 -21.36 1.14
C HIS A 120 -27.91 -21.32 0.25
N LEU A 121 -28.15 -21.13 -1.04
CA LEU A 121 -27.09 -20.87 -2.00
C LEU A 121 -26.62 -19.41 -1.82
N MET A 122 -25.32 -19.22 -1.70
CA MET A 122 -24.71 -17.92 -1.42
C MET A 122 -23.62 -17.62 -2.45
N ALA A 123 -23.52 -16.38 -2.87
CA ALA A 123 -22.33 -15.86 -3.53
C ALA A 123 -21.41 -15.21 -2.50
N PHE A 124 -20.11 -15.49 -2.61
CA PHE A 124 -19.06 -14.88 -1.81
C PHE A 124 -18.04 -14.21 -2.73
N VAL A 125 -17.82 -12.93 -2.52
CA VAL A 125 -16.92 -12.11 -3.34
C VAL A 125 -15.76 -11.65 -2.48
N ASN A 126 -14.55 -11.92 -2.93
CA ASN A 126 -13.34 -11.32 -2.38
C ASN A 126 -12.85 -10.22 -3.31
N PHE A 127 -12.47 -9.11 -2.75
CA PHE A 127 -11.98 -7.96 -3.49
C PHE A 127 -10.88 -7.25 -2.73
N ASP A 128 -10.01 -6.56 -3.48
CA ASP A 128 -8.97 -5.67 -2.96
C ASP A 128 -9.40 -4.23 -3.12
N SER A 129 -8.92 -3.35 -2.25
CA SER A 129 -8.99 -1.92 -2.49
C SER A 129 -7.63 -1.27 -2.26
N TYR A 130 -7.27 -0.36 -3.15
CA TYR A 130 -6.03 0.43 -3.08
C TYR A 130 -6.23 1.80 -3.73
N ASP A 131 -5.54 2.83 -3.24
CA ASP A 131 -5.57 4.17 -3.83
C ASP A 131 -4.68 4.20 -5.10
N ARG A 132 -5.10 4.92 -6.13
CA ARG A 132 -4.32 5.11 -7.38
C ARG A 132 -3.02 5.86 -7.14
N ARG A 133 -3.01 6.76 -6.19
CA ARG A 133 -1.83 7.55 -5.83
C ARG A 133 -0.81 6.68 -5.12
N PHE A 134 0.46 6.93 -5.35
CA PHE A 134 1.57 6.12 -4.82
C PHE A 134 1.58 6.07 -3.28
N MET A 135 1.20 7.17 -2.62
CA MET A 135 1.14 7.29 -1.15
C MET A 135 -0.29 7.40 -0.62
N GLY A 136 -1.28 7.08 -1.44
CA GLY A 136 -2.67 7.12 -1.03
C GLY A 136 -3.01 5.97 -0.08
N VAL A 137 -3.91 6.24 0.84
CA VAL A 137 -4.34 5.31 1.89
C VAL A 137 -5.82 5.04 1.75
N VAL A 138 -6.17 3.76 1.76
CA VAL A 138 -7.55 3.30 1.69
C VAL A 138 -8.10 3.09 3.09
N GLY A 139 -9.24 3.70 3.36
CA GLY A 139 -9.98 3.50 4.60
C GLY A 139 -11.03 2.39 4.50
N ARG A 140 -11.71 2.18 5.62
CA ARG A 140 -12.89 1.30 5.68
C ARG A 140 -13.94 1.77 4.70
N LYS A 141 -14.47 0.84 3.90
CA LYS A 141 -15.58 1.07 2.98
C LYS A 141 -16.67 0.04 3.21
N GLU A 142 -17.90 0.53 3.32
CA GLU A 142 -19.10 -0.29 3.37
C GLU A 142 -19.75 -0.26 2.00
N MET A 143 -19.98 -1.42 1.44
CA MET A 143 -20.58 -1.61 0.12
C MET A 143 -21.76 -2.55 0.23
N VAL A 144 -22.61 -2.54 -0.76
CA VAL A 144 -23.74 -3.45 -0.86
C VAL A 144 -23.49 -4.42 -2.00
N LEU A 145 -23.63 -5.70 -1.71
CA LEU A 145 -23.65 -6.76 -2.71
C LEU A 145 -25.12 -7.14 -2.98
N GLU A 146 -25.56 -6.99 -4.20
CA GLU A 146 -26.94 -7.21 -4.62
C GLU A 146 -27.00 -8.35 -5.65
N SER A 147 -27.83 -9.35 -5.41
CA SER A 147 -28.06 -10.44 -6.37
C SER A 147 -28.93 -9.96 -7.54
N GLN A 148 -28.95 -10.71 -8.62
CA GLN A 148 -29.85 -10.45 -9.74
C GLN A 148 -31.33 -10.58 -9.34
N SER A 149 -31.64 -11.46 -8.41
CA SER A 149 -32.99 -11.64 -7.83
C SER A 149 -33.39 -10.53 -6.85
N GLY A 150 -32.47 -9.62 -6.48
CA GLY A 150 -32.75 -8.46 -5.64
C GLY A 150 -32.42 -8.63 -4.16
N GLU A 151 -31.87 -9.79 -3.76
CA GLU A 151 -31.36 -10.00 -2.41
C GLU A 151 -30.13 -9.11 -2.15
N LYS A 152 -30.01 -8.58 -0.92
CA LYS A 152 -28.95 -7.68 -0.54
C LYS A 152 -28.09 -8.26 0.57
N GLY A 153 -26.79 -8.14 0.42
CA GLY A 153 -25.80 -8.52 1.40
C GLY A 153 -24.80 -7.41 1.65
N GLU A 154 -24.12 -7.50 2.77
CA GLU A 154 -23.07 -6.55 3.09
C GLU A 154 -21.75 -6.97 2.47
N ALA A 155 -21.00 -5.98 2.01
CA ALA A 155 -19.64 -6.13 1.55
C ALA A 155 -18.77 -5.08 2.23
N LEU A 156 -17.70 -5.53 2.87
CA LEU A 156 -16.91 -4.70 3.75
C LEU A 156 -15.44 -4.79 3.42
N ILE A 157 -14.79 -3.65 3.29
CA ILE A 157 -13.35 -3.51 3.43
C ILE A 157 -13.10 -3.19 4.90
N ALA A 158 -12.64 -4.19 5.64
CA ALA A 158 -12.32 -4.07 7.05
C ALA A 158 -10.81 -4.01 7.21
N GLY A 159 -10.29 -2.81 7.42
CA GLY A 159 -8.87 -2.63 7.70
C GLY A 159 -8.61 -1.25 8.27
N PRO A 160 -7.46 -1.07 8.94
CA PRO A 160 -6.97 0.26 9.26
C PRO A 160 -6.73 1.03 7.95
N PHE A 161 -6.52 2.33 8.04
CA PHE A 161 -6.04 3.12 6.91
C PHE A 161 -4.70 2.55 6.46
N ASP A 162 -4.68 1.91 5.29
CA ASP A 162 -3.51 1.23 4.74
C ASP A 162 -3.41 1.46 3.23
N TRP A 163 -2.28 1.13 2.65
CA TRP A 163 -2.03 1.28 1.21
C TRP A 163 -2.78 0.26 0.36
N TRP A 164 -3.21 -0.81 0.98
CA TRP A 164 -4.01 -1.88 0.41
C TRP A 164 -4.84 -2.54 1.50
N ASN A 165 -6.09 -2.86 1.19
CA ASN A 165 -6.98 -3.58 2.08
C ASN A 165 -7.72 -4.70 1.35
N ALA A 166 -7.83 -5.83 2.03
CA ALA A 166 -8.70 -6.93 1.61
C ALA A 166 -10.13 -6.68 2.07
N GLY A 167 -11.07 -7.00 1.20
CA GLY A 167 -12.48 -6.96 1.49
C GLY A 167 -13.18 -8.26 1.10
N ASN A 168 -14.34 -8.47 1.65
CA ASN A 168 -15.23 -9.56 1.27
C ASN A 168 -16.69 -9.16 1.45
N GLY A 169 -17.55 -9.86 0.75
CA GLY A 169 -18.99 -9.73 0.87
C GLY A 169 -19.69 -11.04 0.53
N CYS A 170 -20.89 -11.21 1.06
CA CYS A 170 -21.72 -12.36 0.73
C CYS A 170 -23.18 -11.93 0.54
N VAL A 171 -23.88 -12.62 -0.34
CA VAL A 171 -25.29 -12.40 -0.62
C VAL A 171 -25.96 -13.73 -0.97
N ALA A 172 -27.22 -13.88 -0.58
CA ALA A 172 -28.03 -15.02 -1.03
C ALA A 172 -28.32 -14.89 -2.54
N ILE A 173 -28.29 -16.00 -3.23
CA ILE A 173 -28.55 -16.07 -4.66
C ILE A 173 -29.53 -17.18 -4.99
N GLU A 174 -30.29 -16.98 -6.03
CA GLU A 174 -31.15 -18.02 -6.60
C GLU A 174 -30.39 -18.82 -7.68
N PRO A 175 -30.79 -20.05 -7.99
CA PRO A 175 -30.13 -20.90 -8.99
C PRO A 175 -30.08 -20.27 -10.40
N GLU A 176 -31.00 -19.36 -10.71
CA GLU A 176 -31.13 -18.66 -11.97
C GLU A 176 -30.28 -17.39 -12.05
N ASP A 177 -29.72 -16.94 -10.94
CA ASP A 177 -28.86 -15.76 -10.90
C ASP A 177 -27.56 -16.02 -11.68
N THR A 178 -27.21 -15.12 -12.57
CA THR A 178 -26.00 -15.21 -13.41
C THR A 178 -24.94 -14.20 -13.03
N TYR A 179 -25.29 -13.19 -12.25
CA TYR A 179 -24.37 -12.17 -11.76
C TYR A 179 -24.80 -11.64 -10.39
N VAL A 180 -23.87 -11.01 -9.70
CA VAL A 180 -24.12 -10.13 -8.55
C VAL A 180 -23.56 -8.75 -8.81
N THR A 181 -24.15 -7.72 -8.21
CA THR A 181 -23.70 -6.33 -8.37
C THR A 181 -23.08 -5.84 -7.06
N LEU A 182 -21.81 -5.47 -7.10
CA LEU A 182 -21.16 -4.77 -6.01
C LEU A 182 -21.34 -3.26 -6.22
N ARG A 183 -21.92 -2.57 -5.22
CA ARG A 183 -22.25 -1.14 -5.27
C ARG A 183 -21.67 -0.40 -4.09
N TYR A 184 -21.11 0.77 -4.37
CA TYR A 184 -20.71 1.78 -3.39
C TYR A 184 -21.47 3.06 -3.68
N ASP A 185 -22.05 3.70 -2.65
CA ASP A 185 -22.76 4.96 -2.77
C ASP A 185 -22.74 5.68 -1.41
N ILE A 186 -21.64 6.39 -1.10
CA ILE A 186 -21.44 7.11 0.16
C ILE A 186 -20.75 8.45 -0.11
N TYR A 187 -21.16 9.49 0.58
CA TYR A 187 -20.55 10.82 0.53
C TYR A 187 -20.50 11.48 -0.85
N GLY A 188 -21.45 11.15 -1.74
CA GLY A 188 -21.47 11.68 -3.11
C GLY A 188 -20.51 10.98 -4.08
N GLU A 189 -19.79 9.97 -3.63
CA GLU A 189 -19.04 9.06 -4.46
C GLU A 189 -19.85 7.80 -4.70
N SER A 190 -20.00 7.40 -5.95
CA SER A 190 -20.71 6.17 -6.32
C SER A 190 -19.95 5.36 -7.35
N GLY A 191 -20.10 4.06 -7.27
CA GLY A 191 -19.54 3.13 -8.23
C GLY A 191 -20.24 1.78 -8.12
N SER A 192 -20.33 1.07 -9.22
CA SER A 192 -20.89 -0.27 -9.24
C SER A 192 -20.26 -1.12 -10.32
N ILE A 193 -20.25 -2.43 -10.08
CA ILE A 193 -19.77 -3.41 -11.05
C ILE A 193 -20.64 -4.67 -10.98
N GLN A 194 -21.04 -5.17 -12.16
CA GLN A 194 -21.67 -6.48 -12.27
C GLN A 194 -20.59 -7.56 -12.38
N ILE A 195 -20.70 -8.56 -11.54
CA ILE A 195 -19.72 -9.63 -11.36
C ILE A 195 -20.38 -10.94 -11.76
N PRO A 196 -19.90 -11.62 -12.80
CA PRO A 196 -20.48 -12.88 -13.23
C PRO A 196 -20.28 -13.97 -12.17
N LEU A 197 -21.28 -14.76 -11.94
CA LEU A 197 -21.22 -15.95 -11.10
C LEU A 197 -20.59 -17.13 -11.86
N PRO A 198 -19.92 -18.05 -11.15
CA PRO A 198 -19.36 -19.23 -11.80
C PRO A 198 -20.46 -20.11 -12.42
N GLU A 199 -20.22 -20.64 -13.60
CA GLU A 199 -21.10 -21.61 -14.26
C GLU A 199 -21.09 -22.95 -13.47
N GLY A 200 -22.20 -23.66 -13.47
CA GLY A 200 -22.30 -24.99 -12.85
C GLY A 200 -23.01 -25.01 -11.49
N MET A 201 -23.92 -24.06 -11.25
CA MET A 201 -24.78 -24.02 -10.06
C MET A 201 -25.94 -25.04 -10.11
N ALA A 202 -25.93 -25.97 -11.05
CA ALA A 202 -26.94 -27.01 -11.09
C ALA A 202 -26.87 -27.89 -9.79
N PRO A 203 -28.02 -28.22 -9.20
CA PRO A 203 -28.12 -28.94 -7.94
C PRO A 203 -27.51 -30.33 -7.97
#